data_f2437dda2e8c5406eb70983edb7cd502
#
_entry.id   f2437dda2e8c5406eb70983edb7cd502
#
_cell.length_a   1.000
_cell.length_b   1.000
_cell.length_c   1.000
_cell.angle_alpha   90.00
_cell.angle_beta   90.00
_cell.angle_gamma   90.00
#
_symmetry.space_group_name_H-M   'P 1'
#
loop_
_entity.id
_entity.type
_entity.pdbx_description
1 polymer ?
#
loop_
_entity_poly.entity_id
_entity_poly.type
_entity_poly.pdbx_seq_one_letter_code
_entity_poly.pdbx_strand_id
1 'polypeptide(L)'
;KSFKAMLAAAMKICDGFMMLHRCGYSYQDLNDGNFFIDPTNGDVLICDNDNVMPQGEKSGIMGKARYMAPEIVAGGIPDKRSDRFSLSVILFMLFYANHPFEGERVIACPCMTESYERKFYGSEAIFIYDPTNNTNRPVRGIHQNVIKRWFVFPSILRETFEREFSQDYLHNPEKRMIEQNWEK
;
A
#
# COMPACT_ATOMS: atom_id res chain seq x y z
N LYS A 1 -12.90 -2.00 -15.78
CA LYS A 1 -11.48 -1.76 -16.13
C LYS A 1 -10.85 -3.09 -16.55
N SER A 2 -10.02 -3.09 -17.59
CA SER A 2 -9.32 -4.30 -18.05
C SER A 2 -8.25 -4.72 -17.04
N PHE A 3 -8.18 -6.01 -16.71
CA PHE A 3 -7.11 -6.56 -15.86
C PHE A 3 -5.72 -6.32 -16.47
N LYS A 4 -5.62 -6.40 -17.81
CA LYS A 4 -4.38 -6.08 -18.54
C LYS A 4 -3.92 -4.63 -18.32
N ALA A 5 -4.84 -3.66 -18.33
CA ALA A 5 -4.49 -2.26 -18.07
C ALA A 5 -4.07 -2.04 -16.60
N MET A 6 -4.68 -2.76 -15.64
CA MET A 6 -4.26 -2.72 -14.24
C MET A 6 -2.86 -3.30 -14.05
N LEU A 7 -2.53 -4.41 -14.71
CA LEU A 7 -1.17 -4.98 -14.68
C LEU A 7 -0.15 -4.02 -15.32
N ALA A 8 -0.46 -3.44 -16.48
CA ALA A 8 0.41 -2.47 -17.12
C ALA A 8 0.68 -1.26 -16.22
N ALA A 9 -0.35 -0.75 -15.55
CA ALA A 9 -0.20 0.34 -14.59
C ALA A 9 0.67 -0.07 -13.39
N ALA A 10 0.43 -1.26 -12.82
CA ALA A 10 1.22 -1.78 -11.70
C ALA A 10 2.72 -1.86 -12.07
N MET A 11 3.04 -2.43 -13.23
CA MET A 11 4.43 -2.53 -13.71
C MET A 11 5.07 -1.14 -13.86
N LYS A 12 4.38 -0.18 -14.49
CA LYS A 12 4.91 1.19 -14.66
C LYS A 12 5.13 1.91 -13.34
N ILE A 13 4.26 1.69 -12.35
CA ILE A 13 4.44 2.22 -11.00
C ILE A 13 5.70 1.60 -10.38
N CYS A 14 5.86 0.28 -10.44
CA CYS A 14 7.04 -0.41 -9.91
C CYS A 14 8.33 0.06 -10.58
N ASP A 15 8.34 0.20 -11.91
CA ASP A 15 9.48 0.73 -12.67
C ASP A 15 9.89 2.14 -12.21
N GLY A 16 8.91 3.04 -12.03
CA GLY A 16 9.16 4.40 -11.55
C GLY A 16 9.82 4.41 -10.17
N PHE A 17 9.29 3.61 -9.22
CA PHE A 17 9.88 3.51 -7.87
C PHE A 17 11.23 2.80 -7.87
N MET A 18 11.43 1.79 -8.70
CA MET A 18 12.72 1.15 -8.87
C MET A 18 13.79 2.15 -9.34
N MET A 19 13.46 2.99 -10.32
CA MET A 19 14.38 4.04 -10.79
C MET A 19 14.68 5.06 -9.70
N LEU A 20 13.66 5.56 -8.99
CA LEU A 20 13.80 6.50 -7.88
C LEU A 20 14.73 5.96 -6.79
N HIS A 21 14.49 4.73 -6.34
CA HIS A 21 15.28 4.09 -5.30
C HIS A 21 16.73 3.79 -5.74
N ARG A 22 16.96 3.45 -7.02
CA ARG A 22 18.31 3.29 -7.59
C ARG A 22 19.10 4.59 -7.63
N CYS A 23 18.41 5.72 -7.81
CA CYS A 23 19.02 7.05 -7.74
C CYS A 23 19.30 7.52 -6.31
N GLY A 24 18.97 6.74 -5.28
CA GLY A 24 19.24 7.06 -3.89
C GLY A 24 18.18 7.94 -3.22
N TYR A 25 16.98 8.02 -3.79
CA TYR A 25 15.87 8.81 -3.25
C TYR A 25 14.77 7.94 -2.69
N SER A 26 13.91 8.52 -1.84
CA SER A 26 12.63 7.99 -1.39
C SER A 26 11.50 8.99 -1.63
N TYR A 27 10.29 8.52 -1.87
CA TYR A 27 9.16 9.37 -2.25
C TYR A 27 8.46 10.02 -1.05
N GLN A 28 8.30 9.29 0.04
CA GLN A 28 7.81 9.67 1.37
C GLN A 28 6.33 10.08 1.50
N ASP A 29 5.63 10.43 0.43
CA ASP A 29 4.20 10.76 0.44
C ASP A 29 3.42 9.96 -0.62
N LEU A 30 3.64 8.65 -0.67
CA LEU A 30 2.85 7.78 -1.51
C LEU A 30 1.40 7.76 -1.05
N ASN A 31 0.50 8.20 -1.91
CA ASN A 31 -0.93 8.10 -1.71
C ASN A 31 -1.65 8.00 -3.06
N ASP A 32 -2.91 7.55 -3.07
CA ASP A 32 -3.68 7.31 -4.29
C ASP A 32 -3.99 8.58 -5.10
N GLY A 33 -3.94 9.76 -4.49
CA GLY A 33 -4.10 11.05 -5.16
C GLY A 33 -2.93 11.45 -6.05
N ASN A 34 -1.76 10.82 -5.89
CA ASN A 34 -0.53 11.16 -6.62
C ASN A 34 -0.36 10.34 -7.91
N PHE A 35 -1.35 9.49 -8.27
CA PHE A 35 -1.30 8.65 -9.46
C PHE A 35 -2.45 8.95 -10.40
N PHE A 36 -2.14 9.38 -11.62
CA PHE A 36 -3.10 9.44 -12.71
C PHE A 36 -2.90 8.24 -13.63
N ILE A 37 -3.95 7.44 -13.80
CA ILE A 37 -3.89 6.17 -14.55
C ILE A 37 -4.90 6.23 -15.69
N ASP A 38 -4.44 6.02 -16.92
CA ASP A 38 -5.33 5.79 -18.05
C ASP A 38 -5.91 4.36 -17.95
N PRO A 39 -7.23 4.23 -17.77
CA PRO A 39 -7.85 2.93 -17.59
C PRO A 39 -7.92 2.09 -18.87
N THR A 40 -7.57 2.64 -20.01
CA THR A 40 -7.64 1.96 -21.32
C THR A 40 -6.36 1.19 -21.62
N ASN A 41 -5.20 1.79 -21.35
CA ASN A 41 -3.88 1.24 -21.70
C ASN A 41 -2.97 1.02 -20.46
N GLY A 42 -3.33 1.57 -19.29
CA GLY A 42 -2.52 1.48 -18.09
C GLY A 42 -1.32 2.44 -18.08
N ASP A 43 -1.39 3.55 -18.82
CA ASP A 43 -0.39 4.61 -18.67
C ASP A 43 -0.52 5.29 -17.32
N VAL A 44 0.63 5.64 -16.73
CA VAL A 44 0.71 6.21 -15.39
C VAL A 44 1.52 7.51 -15.43
N LEU A 45 0.99 8.51 -14.76
CA LEU A 45 1.71 9.72 -14.39
C LEU A 45 1.75 9.79 -12.87
N ILE A 46 2.96 9.87 -12.30
CA ILE A 46 3.20 10.08 -10.87
C ILE A 46 3.44 11.57 -10.67
N CYS A 47 2.66 12.20 -9.79
CA CYS A 47 2.68 13.64 -9.53
C CYS A 47 3.04 13.90 -8.07
N ASP A 48 3.22 15.20 -7.73
CA ASP A 48 3.50 15.66 -6.37
C ASP A 48 4.83 15.13 -5.82
N ASN A 49 5.91 15.54 -6.47
CA ASN A 49 7.28 15.11 -6.14
C ASN A 49 7.96 16.00 -5.08
N ASP A 50 7.23 16.88 -4.41
CA ASP A 50 7.80 17.88 -3.48
C ASP A 50 8.37 17.22 -2.21
N ASN A 51 7.95 15.99 -1.91
CA ASN A 51 8.41 15.21 -0.77
C ASN A 51 9.52 14.19 -1.10
N VAL A 52 10.00 14.17 -2.33
CA VAL A 52 11.13 13.31 -2.72
C VAL A 52 12.41 13.80 -2.07
N MET A 53 13.02 12.92 -1.26
CA MET A 53 14.23 13.23 -0.49
C MET A 53 15.31 12.16 -0.68
N PRO A 54 16.58 12.50 -0.47
CA PRO A 54 17.63 11.50 -0.34
C PRO A 54 17.27 10.46 0.73
N GLN A 55 17.72 9.21 0.54
CA GLN A 55 17.48 8.11 1.47
C GLN A 55 17.96 8.45 2.88
N GLY A 56 17.07 8.28 3.87
CA GLY A 56 17.38 8.56 5.27
C GLY A 56 17.23 10.04 5.70
N GLU A 57 16.75 10.91 4.82
CA GLU A 57 16.36 12.27 5.16
C GLU A 57 14.83 12.41 5.25
N LYS A 58 14.34 13.36 6.05
CA LYS A 58 12.91 13.68 6.18
C LYS A 58 12.57 14.95 5.39
N SER A 59 11.49 14.92 4.61
CA SER A 59 10.97 16.10 3.92
C SER A 59 10.41 17.17 4.87
N GLY A 60 10.12 16.81 6.11
CA GLY A 60 9.45 17.69 7.07
C GLY A 60 7.92 17.72 6.93
N ILE A 61 7.38 17.18 5.86
CA ILE A 61 5.94 17.00 5.64
C ILE A 61 5.60 15.56 5.95
N MET A 62 4.64 15.34 6.85
CA MET A 62 4.14 13.99 7.12
C MET A 62 3.13 13.58 6.06
N GLY A 63 3.35 12.41 5.45
CA GLY A 63 2.37 11.76 4.58
C GLY A 63 1.11 11.34 5.35
N LYS A 64 0.12 10.82 4.64
CA LYS A 64 -1.12 10.32 5.24
C LYS A 64 -0.85 8.97 5.93
N ALA A 65 -1.18 8.85 7.23
CA ALA A 65 -0.92 7.66 8.05
C ALA A 65 -1.39 6.35 7.41
N ARG A 66 -2.53 6.38 6.70
CA ARG A 66 -3.09 5.19 6.04
C ARG A 66 -2.20 4.59 4.92
N TYR A 67 -1.24 5.35 4.40
CA TYR A 67 -0.29 4.88 3.38
C TYR A 67 1.11 4.66 3.94
N MET A 68 1.38 5.18 5.13
CA MET A 68 2.70 5.13 5.76
C MET A 68 2.98 3.74 6.35
N ALA A 69 4.22 3.30 6.24
CA ALA A 69 4.67 2.09 6.90
C ALA A 69 4.56 2.20 8.44
N PRO A 70 4.27 1.10 9.16
CA PRO A 70 4.07 1.12 10.61
C PRO A 70 5.19 1.80 11.39
N GLU A 71 6.45 1.61 11.01
CA GLU A 71 7.61 2.26 11.62
C GLU A 71 7.64 3.77 11.39
N ILE A 72 7.09 4.25 10.26
CA ILE A 72 7.00 5.67 9.96
C ILE A 72 5.87 6.31 10.74
N VAL A 73 4.73 5.63 10.86
CA VAL A 73 3.63 6.05 11.76
C VAL A 73 4.12 6.16 13.20
N ALA A 74 5.07 5.32 13.62
CA ALA A 74 5.74 5.39 14.92
C ALA A 74 6.83 6.48 15.03
N GLY A 75 7.06 7.26 13.97
CA GLY A 75 8.01 8.38 13.97
C GLY A 75 9.40 8.07 13.39
N GLY A 76 9.55 6.91 12.73
CA GLY A 76 10.77 6.51 12.04
C GLY A 76 11.20 7.46 10.92
N ILE A 77 12.35 7.19 10.32
CA ILE A 77 12.88 7.94 9.19
C ILE A 77 12.51 7.22 7.89
N PRO A 78 11.84 7.89 6.95
CA PRO A 78 11.47 7.29 5.67
C PRO A 78 12.69 6.91 4.83
N ASP A 79 12.56 5.78 4.12
CA ASP A 79 13.51 5.32 3.13
C ASP A 79 12.81 4.44 2.07
N LYS A 80 13.56 3.84 1.16
CA LYS A 80 13.01 2.93 0.14
C LYS A 80 12.20 1.75 0.72
N ARG A 81 12.45 1.32 1.95
CA ARG A 81 11.73 0.22 2.58
C ARG A 81 10.34 0.65 3.04
N SER A 82 10.22 1.89 3.54
CA SER A 82 8.91 2.46 3.84
C SER A 82 8.11 2.72 2.57
N ASP A 83 8.75 3.19 1.49
CA ASP A 83 8.08 3.36 0.18
C ASP A 83 7.58 2.03 -0.37
N ARG A 84 8.31 0.92 -0.20
CA ARG A 84 7.85 -0.43 -0.59
C ARG A 84 6.58 -0.86 0.11
N PHE A 85 6.42 -0.53 1.39
CA PHE A 85 5.15 -0.76 2.08
C PHE A 85 4.03 0.04 1.43
N SER A 86 4.24 1.34 1.25
CA SER A 86 3.24 2.24 0.65
C SER A 86 2.90 1.81 -0.79
N LEU A 87 3.90 1.35 -1.54
CA LEU A 87 3.73 0.77 -2.87
C LEU A 87 2.82 -0.47 -2.83
N SER A 88 3.03 -1.39 -1.86
CA SER A 88 2.16 -2.56 -1.68
C SER A 88 0.71 -2.15 -1.39
N VAL A 89 0.50 -1.09 -0.59
CA VAL A 89 -0.84 -0.53 -0.32
C VAL A 89 -1.48 0.00 -1.60
N ILE A 90 -0.75 0.79 -2.40
CA ILE A 90 -1.24 1.35 -3.67
C ILE A 90 -1.56 0.24 -4.67
N LEU A 91 -0.71 -0.77 -4.82
CA LEU A 91 -0.96 -1.89 -5.71
C LEU A 91 -2.18 -2.70 -5.27
N PHE A 92 -2.36 -2.94 -3.98
CA PHE A 92 -3.57 -3.57 -3.46
C PHE A 92 -4.82 -2.76 -3.83
N MET A 93 -4.81 -1.45 -3.61
CA MET A 93 -5.92 -0.57 -3.96
C MET A 93 -6.20 -0.54 -5.46
N LEU A 94 -5.17 -0.58 -6.30
CA LEU A 94 -5.31 -0.65 -7.75
C LEU A 94 -6.10 -1.89 -8.20
N PHE A 95 -5.79 -3.07 -7.65
CA PHE A 95 -6.43 -4.32 -8.02
C PHE A 95 -7.79 -4.50 -7.34
N TYR A 96 -7.88 -4.24 -6.06
CA TYR A 96 -9.03 -4.62 -5.24
C TYR A 96 -10.00 -3.47 -4.95
N ALA A 97 -9.62 -2.23 -5.25
CA ALA A 97 -10.40 -1.01 -5.00
C ALA A 97 -10.91 -0.91 -3.55
N ASN A 98 -10.04 -1.27 -2.62
CA ASN A 98 -10.22 -1.17 -1.17
C ASN A 98 -8.86 -1.01 -0.51
N HIS A 99 -8.81 -0.38 0.65
CA HIS A 99 -7.58 -0.28 1.42
C HIS A 99 -7.28 -1.61 2.16
N PRO A 100 -6.01 -2.09 2.23
CA PRO A 100 -5.69 -3.40 2.80
C PRO A 100 -5.96 -3.52 4.32
N PHE A 101 -6.03 -2.42 5.05
CA PHE A 101 -6.26 -2.42 6.50
C PHE A 101 -7.62 -1.87 6.92
N GLU A 102 -8.47 -1.43 5.97
CA GLU A 102 -9.79 -0.88 6.24
C GLU A 102 -10.88 -1.96 6.07
N GLY A 103 -11.11 -2.70 7.14
CA GLY A 103 -12.16 -3.69 7.27
C GLY A 103 -13.13 -3.35 8.40
N GLU A 104 -13.66 -4.36 9.07
CA GLU A 104 -14.66 -4.24 10.13
C GLU A 104 -14.21 -3.34 11.29
N ARG A 105 -12.93 -3.42 11.69
CA ARG A 105 -12.37 -2.60 12.78
C ARG A 105 -12.46 -1.10 12.50
N VAL A 106 -12.16 -0.71 11.28
CA VAL A 106 -12.21 0.71 10.86
C VAL A 106 -13.66 1.18 10.75
N ILE A 107 -14.54 0.34 10.19
CA ILE A 107 -15.99 0.66 10.09
C ILE A 107 -16.64 0.78 11.47
N ALA A 108 -16.24 -0.04 12.42
CA ALA A 108 -16.74 0.01 13.79
C ALA A 108 -16.23 1.22 14.59
N CYS A 109 -15.19 1.91 14.09
CA CYS A 109 -14.63 3.09 14.75
C CYS A 109 -15.56 4.30 14.57
N PRO A 110 -16.10 4.88 15.64
CA PRO A 110 -17.10 5.96 15.54
C PRO A 110 -16.50 7.28 15.01
N CYS A 111 -15.21 7.49 15.24
CA CYS A 111 -14.47 8.65 14.75
C CYS A 111 -13.00 8.32 14.58
N MET A 112 -12.45 8.52 13.40
CA MET A 112 -11.03 8.32 13.13
C MET A 112 -10.23 9.49 13.68
N THR A 113 -9.63 9.30 14.84
CA THR A 113 -8.71 10.25 15.46
C THR A 113 -7.26 9.86 15.12
N GLU A 114 -6.31 10.76 15.29
CA GLU A 114 -4.88 10.48 15.12
C GLU A 114 -4.42 9.26 15.94
N SER A 115 -4.95 9.08 17.15
CA SER A 115 -4.66 7.91 17.99
C SER A 115 -5.16 6.61 17.36
N TYR A 116 -6.33 6.61 16.74
CA TYR A 116 -6.86 5.45 16.03
C TYR A 116 -6.09 5.18 14.73
N GLU A 117 -5.70 6.22 13.99
CA GLU A 117 -4.86 6.07 12.80
C GLU A 117 -3.52 5.41 13.15
N ARG A 118 -2.84 5.88 14.21
CA ARG A 118 -1.60 5.28 14.71
C ARG A 118 -1.74 3.81 15.10
N LYS A 119 -2.92 3.41 15.60
CA LYS A 119 -3.22 2.01 15.89
C LYS A 119 -3.48 1.20 14.63
N PHE A 120 -4.48 1.62 13.84
CA PHE A 120 -4.99 0.82 12.73
C PHE A 120 -4.05 0.73 11.54
N TYR A 121 -3.23 1.74 11.31
CA TYR A 121 -2.22 1.76 10.24
C TYR A 121 -0.79 1.54 10.77
N GLY A 122 -0.57 1.52 12.07
CA GLY A 122 0.71 1.33 12.73
C GLY A 122 0.75 0.06 13.57
N SER A 123 0.76 0.23 14.90
CA SER A 123 1.05 -0.86 15.85
C SER A 123 0.07 -2.04 15.84
N GLU A 124 -1.17 -1.80 15.44
CA GLU A 124 -2.24 -2.81 15.40
C GLU A 124 -2.79 -3.01 13.98
N ALA A 125 -2.00 -2.75 12.95
CA ALA A 125 -2.40 -2.98 11.58
C ALA A 125 -2.70 -4.47 11.34
N ILE A 126 -3.90 -4.78 10.82
CA ILE A 126 -4.34 -6.14 10.51
C ILE A 126 -4.89 -6.13 9.09
N PHE A 127 -4.31 -6.97 8.24
CA PHE A 127 -4.75 -7.13 6.87
C PHE A 127 -6.19 -7.68 6.81
N ILE A 128 -7.01 -7.13 5.92
CA ILE A 128 -8.44 -7.52 5.82
C ILE A 128 -8.66 -8.98 5.40
N TYR A 129 -7.64 -9.63 4.86
CA TYR A 129 -7.62 -11.06 4.53
C TYR A 129 -6.49 -11.83 5.24
N ASP A 130 -6.06 -11.35 6.40
CA ASP A 130 -5.05 -12.05 7.21
C ASP A 130 -5.49 -13.51 7.47
N PRO A 131 -4.70 -14.52 7.06
CA PRO A 131 -5.11 -15.92 7.20
C PRO A 131 -5.21 -16.39 8.66
N THR A 132 -4.53 -15.69 9.58
CA THR A 132 -4.44 -16.06 11.01
C THR A 132 -5.32 -15.20 11.91
N ASN A 133 -5.72 -14.01 11.45
CA ASN A 133 -6.53 -13.06 12.22
C ASN A 133 -7.74 -12.56 11.41
N ASN A 134 -8.93 -12.94 11.84
CA ASN A 134 -10.18 -12.61 11.15
C ASN A 134 -10.92 -11.40 11.72
N THR A 135 -10.32 -10.65 12.65
CA THR A 135 -11.00 -9.52 13.34
C THR A 135 -11.18 -8.27 12.48
N ASN A 136 -10.54 -8.21 11.30
CA ASN A 136 -10.62 -7.05 10.40
C ASN A 136 -11.16 -7.43 9.00
N ARG A 137 -12.10 -8.37 8.91
CA ARG A 137 -12.64 -8.84 7.63
C ARG A 137 -13.39 -7.75 6.86
N PRO A 138 -13.46 -7.86 5.52
CA PRO A 138 -14.30 -6.97 4.72
C PRO A 138 -15.78 -7.14 5.08
N VAL A 139 -16.48 -6.01 5.24
CA VAL A 139 -17.90 -5.97 5.60
C VAL A 139 -18.77 -6.07 4.35
N ARG A 140 -19.69 -7.04 4.31
CA ARG A 140 -20.68 -7.18 3.22
C ARG A 140 -21.55 -5.93 3.14
N GLY A 141 -21.81 -5.47 1.92
CA GLY A 141 -22.57 -4.25 1.68
C GLY A 141 -21.68 -2.99 1.55
N ILE A 142 -20.54 -2.95 2.24
CA ILE A 142 -19.57 -1.85 2.21
C ILE A 142 -18.42 -2.18 1.27
N HIS A 143 -17.66 -3.23 1.54
CA HIS A 143 -16.43 -3.60 0.83
C HIS A 143 -16.69 -4.53 -0.36
N GLN A 144 -17.72 -4.21 -1.18
CA GLN A 144 -18.17 -5.11 -2.26
C GLN A 144 -17.11 -5.38 -3.32
N ASN A 145 -16.26 -4.39 -3.63
CA ASN A 145 -15.27 -4.54 -4.68
C ASN A 145 -14.22 -5.58 -4.32
N VAL A 146 -13.61 -5.48 -3.14
CA VAL A 146 -12.59 -6.44 -2.71
C VAL A 146 -13.18 -7.83 -2.49
N ILE A 147 -14.39 -7.95 -1.92
CA ILE A 147 -15.08 -9.23 -1.73
C ILE A 147 -15.29 -9.95 -3.07
N LYS A 148 -15.76 -9.21 -4.10
CA LYS A 148 -16.00 -9.78 -5.43
C LYS A 148 -14.69 -10.14 -6.15
N ARG A 149 -13.64 -9.32 -6.02
CA ARG A 149 -12.40 -9.47 -6.78
C ARG A 149 -11.42 -10.44 -6.14
N TRP A 150 -11.48 -10.64 -4.81
CA TRP A 150 -10.51 -11.43 -4.07
C TRP A 150 -10.29 -12.83 -4.64
N PHE A 151 -11.35 -13.51 -5.07
CA PHE A 151 -11.28 -14.84 -5.66
C PHE A 151 -11.30 -14.86 -7.20
N VAL A 152 -11.47 -13.70 -7.84
CA VAL A 152 -11.51 -13.60 -9.30
C VAL A 152 -10.09 -13.45 -9.88
N PHE A 153 -9.22 -12.72 -9.19
CA PHE A 153 -7.85 -12.55 -9.63
C PHE A 153 -7.00 -13.80 -9.33
N PRO A 154 -5.87 -13.99 -10.06
CA PRO A 154 -4.97 -15.13 -9.86
C PRO A 154 -4.55 -15.31 -8.40
N SER A 155 -4.41 -16.58 -7.95
CA SER A 155 -4.04 -16.89 -6.57
C SER A 155 -2.70 -16.28 -6.15
N ILE A 156 -1.76 -16.18 -7.09
CA ILE A 156 -0.45 -15.58 -6.84
C ILE A 156 -0.55 -14.15 -6.30
N LEU A 157 -1.52 -13.34 -6.78
CA LEU A 157 -1.76 -12.00 -6.25
C LEU A 157 -2.24 -12.04 -4.79
N ARG A 158 -3.15 -12.95 -4.46
CA ARG A 158 -3.63 -13.10 -3.07
C ARG A 158 -2.51 -13.52 -2.13
N GLU A 159 -1.78 -14.57 -2.49
CA GLU A 159 -0.65 -15.11 -1.72
C GLU A 159 0.43 -14.05 -1.51
N THR A 160 0.67 -13.24 -2.54
CA THR A 160 1.63 -12.13 -2.46
C THR A 160 1.17 -11.08 -1.44
N PHE A 161 -0.09 -10.62 -1.51
CA PHE A 161 -0.59 -9.63 -0.56
C PHE A 161 -0.78 -10.20 0.86
N GLU A 162 -1.16 -11.47 1.01
CA GLU A 162 -1.21 -12.16 2.32
C GLU A 162 0.18 -12.19 2.98
N ARG A 163 1.23 -12.40 2.20
CA ARG A 163 2.62 -12.36 2.66
C ARG A 163 3.06 -10.93 3.00
N GLU A 164 2.90 -9.97 2.07
CA GLU A 164 3.36 -8.59 2.23
C GLU A 164 2.67 -7.87 3.41
N PHE A 165 1.43 -8.23 3.71
CA PHE A 165 0.68 -7.67 4.83
C PHE A 165 0.59 -8.61 6.06
N SER A 166 1.38 -9.69 6.09
CA SER A 166 1.53 -10.51 7.29
C SER A 166 2.22 -9.73 8.41
N GLN A 167 1.96 -10.08 9.66
CA GLN A 167 2.58 -9.40 10.81
C GLN A 167 4.12 -9.43 10.76
N ASP A 168 4.70 -10.50 10.21
CA ASP A 168 6.14 -10.62 10.03
C ASP A 168 6.68 -9.59 9.03
N TYR A 169 6.00 -9.36 7.90
CA TYR A 169 6.44 -8.40 6.89
C TYR A 169 6.11 -6.95 7.27
N LEU A 170 4.98 -6.72 7.96
CA LEU A 170 4.60 -5.39 8.45
C LEU A 170 5.68 -4.80 9.37
N HIS A 171 6.23 -5.64 10.26
CA HIS A 171 7.18 -5.20 11.28
C HIS A 171 8.65 -5.48 10.95
N ASN A 172 8.95 -6.04 9.78
CA ASN A 172 10.30 -6.29 9.29
C ASN A 172 10.54 -5.64 7.92
N PRO A 173 10.91 -4.35 7.86
CA PRO A 173 11.07 -3.61 6.60
C PRO A 173 12.02 -4.26 5.59
N GLU A 174 13.03 -5.01 6.04
CA GLU A 174 13.99 -5.73 5.19
C GLU A 174 13.37 -6.88 4.38
N LYS A 175 12.23 -7.42 4.82
CA LYS A 175 11.53 -8.53 4.16
C LYS A 175 10.63 -8.07 3.03
N ARG A 176 10.24 -6.80 2.99
CA ARG A 176 9.29 -6.25 2.01
C ARG A 176 9.76 -6.47 0.59
N MET A 177 8.81 -6.76 -0.27
CA MET A 177 9.07 -7.05 -1.67
C MET A 177 9.75 -5.86 -2.37
N ILE A 178 10.84 -6.16 -3.03
CA ILE A 178 11.50 -5.18 -3.91
C ILE A 178 10.69 -5.00 -5.20
N GLU A 179 10.80 -3.84 -5.81
CA GLU A 179 10.01 -3.40 -6.97
C GLU A 179 10.03 -4.43 -8.11
N GLN A 180 11.21 -4.97 -8.43
CA GLN A 180 11.43 -5.98 -9.49
C GLN A 180 10.67 -7.30 -9.28
N ASN A 181 10.32 -7.64 -8.05
CA ASN A 181 9.63 -8.90 -7.76
C ASN A 181 8.12 -8.82 -8.00
N TRP A 182 7.56 -7.61 -8.11
CA TRP A 182 6.18 -7.40 -8.52
C TRP A 182 5.95 -7.67 -10.02
N GLU A 183 7.00 -7.74 -10.81
CA GLU A 183 6.95 -7.98 -12.26
C GLU A 183 6.99 -9.48 -12.62
N LYS A 184 7.26 -10.35 -11.67
CA LYS A 184 7.36 -11.81 -11.84
C LYS A 184 6.05 -12.53 -11.53
#